data_794c9573924e2ea5aea272df703189d0
#
_entry.id   794c9573924e2ea5aea272df703189d0
#
_cell.length_a   1.000
_cell.length_b   1.000
_cell.length_c   1.000
_cell.angle_alpha   90.00
_cell.angle_beta   90.00
_cell.angle_gamma   90.00
#
_symmetry.space_group_name_H-M   'P 1'
#
loop_
_entity.id
_entity.type
_entity.pdbx_description
1 polymer ?
#
loop_
_entity_poly.entity_id
_entity_poly.type
_entity_poly.pdbx_seq_one_letter_code
_entity_poly.pdbx_strand_id
1 'polypeptide(L)'
;MPGHDVGALCHDPRVTTPIEDYAVLSNCRSAALVSRDGSVDWLCLPRYDSGSMFAALLGDESHGAWSLRPADPDARATRRYDGDTFVLVTRWETATGIADVYDAMPIDGGIDALVRRVVGVSGEVDFVTEVRLRFDYARAVPWVRQMGHGGEHLILAVAGPDAVTIRGPRLIAVDTTHRGRWTTAAGASVDSVLSWGPSWKDAPPAFDVEAALERTREWWAAWADRVQSAGTHAALVTRSLMVLRALTHSETGGIVAAATTSLPEAFGGSRNWDYRYVWLRDAALTLSAYIDHGYLDVAQHWRTWLLRAIAGDPADVQIMYGIAGERDLPERELESLPGYGGAAPVRIGNGAVDQYQADVIGEVMVALEAARDAGVEETTFSWSLQRALLDQLAHEVDKPDLGIWEMRGDPHFFTHSRAMVWAAFDRGIRAVETGGHDGEVDVWRTLRDHVRADIYAHGVHEGGWFTQHFDTDEVDASLLVLPQVGFCAYDDPRMLATVARIEETLMPDGWLLRYRTTGVDGLTGDEHPFLACSFWLVGQYAHSGRRDEAVTLMKKLTAVANDLGLLSEEYDPTAGRQAGNTPQALSHLALVAAADALDATAPHHDG
;
A
#
# COMPACT_ATOMS: atom_id res chain seq x y z
N MET A 1 -0.08 0.49 52.90
CA MET A 1 0.71 0.67 51.69
C MET A 1 0.06 1.81 50.93
N PRO A 2 0.71 2.95 50.66
CA PRO A 2 0.07 4.05 49.95
C PRO A 2 -0.13 3.67 48.48
N GLY A 3 -1.35 3.89 48.01
CA GLY A 3 -1.70 3.72 46.60
C GLY A 3 -0.96 4.75 45.75
N HIS A 4 -0.15 4.30 44.79
CA HIS A 4 0.39 5.15 43.76
C HIS A 4 -0.74 5.53 42.81
N ASP A 5 -1.14 6.77 42.87
CA ASP A 5 -2.04 7.41 41.96
C ASP A 5 -1.35 7.43 40.57
N VAL A 6 -1.76 6.56 39.69
CA VAL A 6 -1.31 6.56 38.28
C VAL A 6 -2.19 7.59 37.57
N GLY A 7 -1.76 8.85 37.60
CA GLY A 7 -2.46 9.94 36.94
C GLY A 7 -2.90 9.59 35.53
N ALA A 8 -4.14 9.90 35.20
CA ALA A 8 -4.66 9.78 33.86
C ALA A 8 -3.83 10.65 32.91
N LEU A 9 -3.28 10.03 31.86
CA LEU A 9 -2.56 10.72 30.79
C LEU A 9 -3.61 11.49 29.97
N CYS A 10 -3.69 12.81 30.16
CA CYS A 10 -4.54 13.65 29.32
C CYS A 10 -3.90 13.79 27.95
N HIS A 11 -4.38 12.97 26.99
CA HIS A 11 -4.30 13.30 25.58
C HIS A 11 -5.51 14.20 25.26
N ASP A 12 -5.34 15.27 24.47
CA ASP A 12 -6.51 16.04 23.99
C ASP A 12 -7.22 15.16 22.94
N PRO A 13 -8.42 14.66 23.21
CA PRO A 13 -9.10 13.70 22.30
C PRO A 13 -9.54 14.32 20.97
N ARG A 14 -9.15 15.56 20.70
CA ARG A 14 -9.54 16.32 19.50
C ARG A 14 -8.45 16.43 18.45
N VAL A 15 -7.23 15.92 18.67
CA VAL A 15 -6.14 16.00 17.70
C VAL A 15 -5.82 14.60 17.19
N THR A 16 -6.32 14.29 16.00
CA THR A 16 -5.98 13.05 15.29
C THR A 16 -4.51 13.09 14.87
N THR A 17 -3.76 12.02 15.15
CA THR A 17 -2.36 11.89 14.71
C THR A 17 -2.27 12.02 13.18
N PRO A 18 -1.42 12.89 12.66
CA PRO A 18 -1.16 13.02 11.23
C PRO A 18 -0.80 11.69 10.56
N ILE A 19 -1.30 11.42 9.34
CA ILE A 19 -0.99 10.20 8.58
C ILE A 19 0.53 10.08 8.36
N GLU A 20 1.18 11.19 8.05
CA GLU A 20 2.64 11.30 7.88
C GLU A 20 3.44 11.07 9.16
N ASP A 21 2.80 11.09 10.32
CA ASP A 21 3.45 10.80 11.60
C ASP A 21 3.47 9.30 11.95
N TYR A 22 2.91 8.46 11.10
CA TYR A 22 3.01 7.01 11.29
C TYR A 22 4.23 6.41 10.61
N ALA A 23 4.89 5.50 11.33
CA ALA A 23 5.84 4.52 10.82
C ALA A 23 5.12 3.22 10.53
N VAL A 24 5.59 2.46 9.55
CA VAL A 24 5.09 1.13 9.24
C VAL A 24 6.07 0.07 9.72
N LEU A 25 5.58 -0.94 10.39
CA LEU A 25 6.30 -2.18 10.66
C LEU A 25 5.65 -3.30 9.83
N SER A 26 6.43 -4.22 9.30
CA SER A 26 5.88 -5.35 8.55
C SER A 26 6.73 -6.61 8.69
N ASN A 27 6.06 -7.75 8.75
CA ASN A 27 6.65 -9.08 8.61
C ASN A 27 6.31 -9.73 7.25
N CYS A 28 5.87 -8.95 6.27
CA CYS A 28 5.38 -9.43 4.97
C CYS A 28 4.18 -10.39 5.06
N ARG A 29 3.41 -10.34 6.14
CA ARG A 29 2.13 -11.06 6.34
C ARG A 29 1.05 -10.11 6.83
N SER A 30 1.46 -9.13 7.61
CA SER A 30 0.67 -8.04 8.13
C SER A 30 1.54 -6.80 8.37
N ALA A 31 0.90 -5.72 8.80
CA ALA A 31 1.57 -4.48 9.16
C ALA A 31 0.98 -3.85 10.43
N ALA A 32 1.84 -3.11 11.14
CA ALA A 32 1.45 -2.24 12.24
C ALA A 32 1.84 -0.79 11.93
N LEU A 33 1.02 0.16 12.35
CA LEU A 33 1.33 1.59 12.28
C LEU A 33 1.65 2.11 13.66
N VAL A 34 2.84 2.73 13.79
CA VAL A 34 3.35 3.31 15.05
C VAL A 34 3.44 4.80 14.90
N SER A 35 2.73 5.55 15.76
CA SER A 35 2.77 7.01 15.76
C SER A 35 4.10 7.54 16.29
N ARG A 36 4.40 8.81 15.98
CA ARG A 36 5.59 9.51 16.50
C ARG A 36 5.64 9.53 18.04
N ASP A 37 4.48 9.47 18.70
CA ASP A 37 4.35 9.43 20.16
C ASP A 37 4.51 8.03 20.75
N GLY A 38 4.87 7.04 19.94
CA GLY A 38 5.13 5.67 20.36
C GLY A 38 3.87 4.84 20.63
N SER A 39 2.73 5.19 20.03
CA SER A 39 1.51 4.38 20.05
C SER A 39 1.36 3.54 18.80
N VAL A 40 1.02 2.27 18.95
CA VAL A 40 0.57 1.39 17.86
C VAL A 40 -0.92 1.54 17.74
N ASP A 41 -1.39 2.21 16.69
CA ASP A 41 -2.78 2.63 16.52
C ASP A 41 -3.52 1.82 15.44
N TRP A 42 -2.77 1.01 14.67
CA TRP A 42 -3.30 0.09 13.69
C TRP A 42 -2.53 -1.23 13.71
N LEU A 43 -3.25 -2.34 13.81
CA LEU A 43 -2.69 -3.69 13.71
C LEU A 43 -3.79 -4.68 13.35
N CYS A 44 -3.61 -5.41 12.27
CA CYS A 44 -4.41 -6.56 11.87
C CYS A 44 -3.55 -7.83 11.97
N LEU A 45 -4.05 -8.90 12.54
CA LEU A 45 -3.36 -10.18 12.63
C LEU A 45 -4.34 -11.33 12.38
N PRO A 46 -3.92 -12.43 11.71
CA PRO A 46 -2.55 -12.68 11.24
C PRO A 46 -2.20 -12.07 9.88
N ARG A 47 -3.19 -11.54 9.13
CA ARG A 47 -3.02 -11.01 7.76
C ARG A 47 -3.42 -9.54 7.70
N TYR A 48 -3.02 -8.84 6.62
CA TYR A 48 -3.41 -7.45 6.37
C TYR A 48 -4.94 -7.26 6.39
N ASP A 49 -5.69 -8.18 5.76
CA ASP A 49 -7.15 -8.14 5.62
C ASP A 49 -7.92 -8.76 6.81
N SER A 50 -7.23 -9.22 7.86
CA SER A 50 -7.86 -9.67 9.10
C SER A 50 -8.53 -8.52 9.84
N GLY A 51 -9.49 -8.86 10.73
CA GLY A 51 -10.05 -7.90 11.67
C GLY A 51 -8.98 -7.23 12.52
N SER A 52 -9.11 -5.91 12.74
CA SER A 52 -8.10 -5.18 13.52
C SER A 52 -8.12 -5.57 14.99
N MET A 53 -6.95 -5.52 15.63
CA MET A 53 -6.76 -5.65 17.08
C MET A 53 -6.49 -4.30 17.73
N PHE A 54 -5.93 -3.36 16.96
CA PHE A 54 -5.84 -1.95 17.28
C PHE A 54 -6.43 -1.15 16.13
N ALA A 55 -7.29 -0.20 16.42
CA ALA A 55 -7.99 0.62 15.44
C ALA A 55 -8.12 2.09 15.87
N ALA A 56 -7.27 2.56 16.79
CA ALA A 56 -7.23 3.97 17.20
C ALA A 56 -6.98 4.92 16.01
N LEU A 57 -6.31 4.45 14.96
CA LEU A 57 -6.14 5.16 13.69
C LEU A 57 -7.47 5.68 13.10
N LEU A 58 -8.54 4.89 13.22
CA LEU A 58 -9.88 5.21 12.70
C LEU A 58 -10.84 5.68 13.79
N GLY A 59 -10.29 6.19 14.89
CA GLY A 59 -11.08 6.67 16.01
C GLY A 59 -10.21 7.33 17.07
N ASP A 60 -10.15 6.73 18.23
CA ASP A 60 -9.33 7.15 19.37
C ASP A 60 -8.80 5.92 20.14
N GLU A 61 -8.06 6.15 21.24
CA GLU A 61 -7.51 5.09 22.09
C GLU A 61 -8.54 4.07 22.56
N SER A 62 -9.84 4.45 22.68
CA SER A 62 -10.90 3.54 23.11
C SER A 62 -11.18 2.42 22.11
N HIS A 63 -10.78 2.62 20.85
CA HIS A 63 -10.93 1.65 19.75
C HIS A 63 -9.75 0.67 19.63
N GLY A 64 -8.80 0.75 20.59
CA GLY A 64 -7.66 -0.15 20.69
C GLY A 64 -6.36 0.49 20.24
N ALA A 65 -5.38 0.49 21.16
CA ALA A 65 -4.03 1.02 20.95
C ALA A 65 -3.04 0.41 21.94
N TRP A 66 -1.76 0.54 21.62
CA TRP A 66 -0.67 0.19 22.55
C TRP A 66 0.38 1.29 22.58
N SER A 67 0.30 2.17 23.58
CA SER A 67 1.28 3.22 23.81
C SER A 67 2.47 2.74 24.64
N LEU A 68 3.67 3.22 24.31
CA LEU A 68 4.92 3.01 25.05
C LEU A 68 5.78 4.26 24.89
N ARG A 69 5.99 5.01 25.98
CA ARG A 69 6.71 6.28 25.96
C ARG A 69 7.31 6.61 27.31
N PRO A 70 8.26 7.55 27.40
CA PRO A 70 8.70 8.09 28.68
C PRO A 70 7.53 8.67 29.49
N ALA A 71 7.65 8.59 30.80
CA ALA A 71 6.70 9.23 31.72
C ALA A 71 6.88 10.75 31.77
N ASP A 72 8.02 11.25 31.33
CA ASP A 72 8.33 12.68 31.21
C ASP A 72 7.53 13.29 30.05
N PRO A 73 6.62 14.24 30.27
CA PRO A 73 5.85 14.88 29.23
C PRO A 73 6.68 15.76 28.28
N ASP A 74 7.88 16.19 28.74
CA ASP A 74 8.80 17.03 27.95
C ASP A 74 9.82 16.18 27.16
N ALA A 75 9.69 14.85 27.17
CA ALA A 75 10.54 13.95 26.40
C ALA A 75 10.47 14.26 24.91
N ARG A 76 11.64 14.24 24.26
CA ARG A 76 11.75 14.48 22.80
C ARG A 76 12.03 13.19 22.07
N ALA A 77 11.25 12.93 21.02
CA ALA A 77 11.42 11.78 20.15
C ALA A 77 12.12 12.16 18.84
N THR A 78 13.09 11.35 18.42
CA THR A 78 13.57 11.28 17.04
C THR A 78 13.48 9.85 16.56
N ARG A 79 13.12 9.64 15.32
CA ARG A 79 12.90 8.27 14.80
C ARG A 79 13.60 8.05 13.47
N ARG A 80 13.94 6.80 13.21
CA ARG A 80 14.48 6.31 11.95
C ARG A 80 14.22 4.82 11.83
N TYR A 81 14.26 4.29 10.64
CA TYR A 81 14.48 2.85 10.49
C TYR A 81 15.96 2.51 10.75
N ASP A 82 16.21 1.29 11.22
CA ASP A 82 17.55 0.77 11.49
C ASP A 82 18.18 0.28 10.17
N GLY A 83 18.75 1.22 9.43
CA GLY A 83 19.22 1.00 8.06
C GLY A 83 18.06 0.74 7.08
N ASP A 84 18.32 -0.10 6.09
CA ASP A 84 17.32 -0.51 5.11
C ASP A 84 16.47 -1.67 5.65
N THR A 85 15.69 -1.37 6.69
CA THR A 85 14.79 -2.32 7.37
C THR A 85 13.44 -1.68 7.66
N PHE A 86 12.50 -2.49 8.22
CA PHE A 86 11.29 -2.02 8.91
C PHE A 86 11.39 -2.25 10.43
N VAL A 87 12.59 -2.21 10.99
CA VAL A 87 12.82 -2.07 12.43
C VAL A 87 12.87 -0.58 12.74
N LEU A 88 11.83 -0.07 13.40
CA LEU A 88 11.76 1.33 13.82
C LEU A 88 12.59 1.54 15.08
N VAL A 89 13.44 2.56 15.08
CA VAL A 89 14.15 3.03 16.27
C VAL A 89 13.66 4.42 16.63
N THR A 90 13.01 4.53 17.77
CA THR A 90 12.61 5.81 18.35
C THR A 90 13.53 6.15 19.52
N ARG A 91 14.37 7.16 19.35
CA ARG A 91 15.21 7.70 20.44
C ARG A 91 14.43 8.70 21.24
N TRP A 92 14.37 8.46 22.55
CA TRP A 92 13.76 9.35 23.52
C TRP A 92 14.83 10.03 24.37
N GLU A 93 14.79 11.35 24.39
CA GLU A 93 15.64 12.19 25.22
C GLU A 93 14.79 12.83 26.32
N THR A 94 15.18 12.61 27.58
CA THR A 94 14.54 13.17 28.76
C THR A 94 15.56 13.95 29.61
N ALA A 95 15.10 14.67 30.61
CA ALA A 95 15.99 15.37 31.54
C ALA A 95 16.91 14.43 32.32
N THR A 96 16.56 13.13 32.45
CA THR A 96 17.28 12.16 33.31
C THR A 96 18.08 11.12 32.51
N GLY A 97 17.85 11.01 31.23
CA GLY A 97 18.54 10.02 30.40
C GLY A 97 18.04 9.93 28.98
N ILE A 98 18.65 9.02 28.24
CA ILE A 98 18.34 8.70 26.84
C ILE A 98 18.05 7.20 26.74
N ALA A 99 17.00 6.83 26.00
CA ALA A 99 16.68 5.45 25.69
C ALA A 99 16.21 5.32 24.23
N ASP A 100 16.53 4.18 23.61
CA ASP A 100 16.05 3.81 22.28
C ASP A 100 14.94 2.75 22.44
N VAL A 101 13.84 2.93 21.72
CA VAL A 101 12.78 1.93 21.56
C VAL A 101 12.88 1.34 20.18
N TYR A 102 13.03 0.02 20.11
CA TYR A 102 13.02 -0.78 18.88
C TYR A 102 11.65 -1.41 18.74
N ASP A 103 10.90 -1.00 17.73
CA ASP A 103 9.61 -1.58 17.37
C ASP A 103 9.76 -2.38 16.07
N ALA A 104 9.31 -3.64 16.05
CA ALA A 104 9.39 -4.50 14.88
C ALA A 104 8.30 -5.58 14.86
N MET A 105 7.93 -6.00 13.68
CA MET A 105 7.24 -7.26 13.42
C MET A 105 8.30 -8.26 12.91
N PRO A 106 8.72 -9.25 13.73
CA PRO A 106 9.81 -10.16 13.36
C PRO A 106 9.50 -10.95 12.11
N ILE A 107 10.48 -11.01 11.22
CA ILE A 107 10.49 -11.92 10.07
C ILE A 107 11.15 -13.21 10.50
N ASP A 108 10.59 -14.33 10.04
CA ASP A 108 11.01 -15.68 10.35
C ASP A 108 10.50 -16.22 11.71
N GLY A 109 10.37 -17.56 11.77
CA GLY A 109 9.90 -18.27 12.97
C GLY A 109 8.42 -18.62 12.99
N GLY A 110 7.62 -18.21 11.99
CA GLY A 110 6.21 -18.60 11.86
C GLY A 110 5.31 -18.08 12.99
N ILE A 111 5.76 -17.05 13.72
CA ILE A 111 5.00 -16.40 14.80
C ILE A 111 4.60 -15.00 14.34
N ASP A 112 3.29 -14.72 14.35
CA ASP A 112 2.78 -13.39 14.11
C ASP A 112 2.90 -12.57 15.40
N ALA A 113 3.89 -11.69 15.45
CA ALA A 113 4.23 -10.96 16.65
C ALA A 113 4.59 -9.49 16.37
N LEU A 114 4.40 -8.67 17.39
CA LEU A 114 4.90 -7.30 17.49
C LEU A 114 5.83 -7.22 18.70
N VAL A 115 7.06 -6.79 18.47
CA VAL A 115 8.10 -6.60 19.48
C VAL A 115 8.28 -5.12 19.75
N ARG A 116 8.39 -4.76 21.04
CA ARG A 116 8.75 -3.42 21.52
C ARG A 116 9.86 -3.56 22.56
N ARG A 117 11.10 -3.23 22.18
CA ARG A 117 12.27 -3.34 23.05
C ARG A 117 12.78 -1.97 23.44
N VAL A 118 12.82 -1.69 24.74
CA VAL A 118 13.44 -0.48 25.29
C VAL A 118 14.88 -0.78 25.67
N VAL A 119 15.83 0.05 25.23
CA VAL A 119 17.26 -0.04 25.58
C VAL A 119 17.71 1.29 26.17
N GLY A 120 18.20 1.27 27.40
CA GLY A 120 18.79 2.47 28.03
C GLY A 120 20.15 2.81 27.40
N VAL A 121 20.30 4.05 26.93
CA VAL A 121 21.53 4.56 26.32
C VAL A 121 22.39 5.31 27.33
N SER A 122 21.79 6.20 28.11
CA SER A 122 22.47 6.95 29.16
C SER A 122 21.51 7.35 30.26
N GLY A 123 22.00 7.49 31.50
CA GLY A 123 21.17 7.86 32.65
C GLY A 123 20.09 6.84 32.95
N GLU A 124 18.93 7.32 33.38
CA GLU A 124 17.75 6.51 33.68
C GLU A 124 16.52 7.17 33.04
N VAL A 125 15.66 6.36 32.41
CA VAL A 125 14.42 6.83 31.80
C VAL A 125 13.25 6.02 32.36
N ASP A 126 12.27 6.73 32.92
CA ASP A 126 11.00 6.14 33.35
C ASP A 126 10.08 5.99 32.16
N PHE A 127 9.62 4.76 31.90
CA PHE A 127 8.65 4.44 30.85
C PHE A 127 7.27 4.15 31.42
N VAL A 128 6.26 4.54 30.67
CA VAL A 128 4.85 4.15 30.87
C VAL A 128 4.34 3.47 29.62
N THR A 129 3.51 2.45 29.81
CA THR A 129 2.82 1.77 28.73
C THR A 129 1.36 1.57 29.09
N GLU A 130 0.50 1.70 28.10
CA GLU A 130 -0.90 1.34 28.18
C GLU A 130 -1.29 0.53 26.96
N VAL A 131 -1.90 -0.64 27.16
CA VAL A 131 -2.43 -1.46 26.11
C VAL A 131 -3.92 -1.67 26.28
N ARG A 132 -4.67 -1.38 25.24
CA ARG A 132 -6.11 -1.59 25.14
C ARG A 132 -6.40 -2.46 23.93
N LEU A 133 -6.67 -3.72 24.15
CA LEU A 133 -7.02 -4.67 23.09
C LEU A 133 -8.49 -4.52 22.70
N ARG A 134 -8.75 -4.43 21.41
CA ARG A 134 -10.09 -4.38 20.80
C ARG A 134 -10.05 -5.19 19.53
N PHE A 135 -10.74 -6.31 19.52
CA PHE A 135 -10.76 -7.19 18.36
C PHE A 135 -11.85 -6.78 17.38
N ASP A 136 -11.68 -7.21 16.14
CA ASP A 136 -12.70 -7.11 15.11
C ASP A 136 -13.23 -5.67 14.96
N TYR A 137 -12.31 -4.74 14.68
CA TYR A 137 -12.64 -3.32 14.47
C TYR A 137 -13.36 -2.69 15.68
N ALA A 138 -12.84 -2.91 16.85
CA ALA A 138 -13.38 -2.50 18.15
C ALA A 138 -14.77 -3.08 18.54
N ARG A 139 -15.32 -4.03 17.75
CA ARG A 139 -16.61 -4.67 18.04
C ARG A 139 -16.52 -5.67 19.20
N ALA A 140 -15.34 -6.22 19.48
CA ALA A 140 -15.18 -7.25 20.50
C ALA A 140 -14.17 -6.82 21.57
N VAL A 141 -14.63 -6.70 22.82
CA VAL A 141 -13.78 -6.57 24.01
C VAL A 141 -13.34 -7.97 24.42
N PRO A 142 -12.03 -8.29 24.45
CA PRO A 142 -11.56 -9.64 24.72
C PRO A 142 -11.79 -10.04 26.18
N TRP A 143 -11.93 -11.35 26.39
CA TRP A 143 -11.78 -11.90 27.72
C TRP A 143 -10.28 -12.04 28.02
N VAL A 144 -9.84 -11.43 29.16
CA VAL A 144 -8.43 -11.34 29.50
C VAL A 144 -8.11 -12.12 30.75
N ARG A 145 -7.06 -12.92 30.69
CA ARG A 145 -6.44 -13.58 31.85
C ARG A 145 -5.03 -13.07 32.05
N GLN A 146 -4.70 -12.77 33.29
CA GLN A 146 -3.32 -12.55 33.69
C GLN A 146 -2.77 -13.84 34.31
N MET A 147 -1.67 -14.30 33.80
CA MET A 147 -0.98 -15.52 34.26
C MET A 147 0.43 -15.13 34.67
N GLY A 148 0.95 -15.75 35.72
CA GLY A 148 2.33 -15.56 36.17
C GLY A 148 2.88 -16.92 36.57
N HIS A 149 4.04 -17.27 36.07
CA HIS A 149 4.78 -18.45 36.48
C HIS A 149 6.29 -18.15 36.45
N GLY A 150 7.01 -18.45 37.55
CA GLY A 150 8.46 -18.34 37.57
C GLY A 150 9.03 -16.93 37.37
N GLY A 151 8.25 -15.88 37.65
CA GLY A 151 8.67 -14.48 37.46
C GLY A 151 8.29 -13.86 36.13
N GLU A 152 7.76 -14.63 35.18
CA GLU A 152 7.20 -14.11 33.94
C GLU A 152 5.76 -13.64 34.10
N HIS A 153 5.43 -12.52 33.50
CA HIS A 153 4.07 -12.01 33.41
C HIS A 153 3.54 -12.21 32.00
N LEU A 154 2.39 -12.84 31.89
CA LEU A 154 1.69 -13.12 30.63
C LEU A 154 0.25 -12.64 30.74
N ILE A 155 -0.18 -11.86 29.76
CA ILE A 155 -1.58 -11.58 29.49
C ILE A 155 -2.01 -12.44 28.33
N LEU A 156 -3.11 -13.18 28.48
CA LEU A 156 -3.82 -13.88 27.41
C LEU A 156 -5.16 -13.20 27.20
N ALA A 157 -5.42 -12.68 26.02
CA ALA A 157 -6.66 -12.07 25.60
C ALA A 157 -7.30 -12.86 24.47
N VAL A 158 -8.58 -13.21 24.59
CA VAL A 158 -9.30 -14.07 23.64
C VAL A 158 -10.62 -13.40 23.23
N ALA A 159 -10.89 -13.37 21.92
CA ALA A 159 -12.17 -12.96 21.37
C ALA A 159 -12.49 -13.80 20.11
N GLY A 160 -13.46 -14.71 20.21
CA GLY A 160 -13.83 -15.58 19.11
C GLY A 160 -12.67 -16.49 18.68
N PRO A 161 -12.30 -16.51 17.37
CA PRO A 161 -11.24 -17.37 16.86
C PRO A 161 -9.83 -16.85 17.20
N ASP A 162 -9.70 -15.62 17.67
CA ASP A 162 -8.44 -14.94 17.86
C ASP A 162 -7.99 -14.93 19.31
N ALA A 163 -6.71 -15.14 19.53
CA ALA A 163 -6.05 -14.96 20.81
C ALA A 163 -4.74 -14.20 20.64
N VAL A 164 -4.45 -13.30 21.57
CA VAL A 164 -3.13 -12.68 21.68
C VAL A 164 -2.56 -12.91 23.06
N THR A 165 -1.23 -13.06 23.11
CA THR A 165 -0.47 -13.05 24.36
C THR A 165 0.40 -11.82 24.40
N ILE A 166 0.49 -11.20 25.58
CA ILE A 166 1.47 -10.12 25.83
C ILE A 166 2.41 -10.60 26.93
N ARG A 167 3.70 -10.67 26.61
CA ARG A 167 4.79 -10.97 27.54
C ARG A 167 5.63 -9.72 27.74
N GLY A 168 6.14 -9.52 28.97
CA GLY A 168 7.00 -8.38 29.29
C GLY A 168 6.87 -7.93 30.73
N PRO A 169 7.09 -6.65 31.00
CA PRO A 169 6.90 -6.08 32.33
C PRO A 169 5.49 -6.33 32.87
N ARG A 170 5.38 -6.36 34.20
CA ARG A 170 4.06 -6.54 34.83
C ARG A 170 3.14 -5.38 34.46
N LEU A 171 1.98 -5.71 33.88
CA LEU A 171 0.90 -4.79 33.62
C LEU A 171 -0.21 -4.98 34.64
N ILE A 172 -0.83 -3.87 35.08
CA ILE A 172 -1.94 -3.84 36.03
C ILE A 172 -3.22 -3.55 35.23
N ALA A 173 -4.23 -4.37 35.42
CA ALA A 173 -5.54 -4.13 34.81
C ALA A 173 -6.21 -2.90 35.46
N VAL A 174 -6.64 -1.96 34.62
CA VAL A 174 -7.40 -0.79 35.00
C VAL A 174 -8.57 -0.68 34.03
N ASP A 175 -9.76 -0.94 34.51
CA ASP A 175 -10.98 -1.07 33.67
C ASP A 175 -10.75 -2.09 32.54
N THR A 176 -10.79 -1.62 31.28
CA THR A 176 -10.58 -2.43 30.06
C THR A 176 -9.21 -2.22 29.43
N THR A 177 -8.24 -1.69 30.20
CA THR A 177 -6.85 -1.44 29.79
C THR A 177 -5.88 -2.16 30.72
N HIS A 178 -4.63 -2.27 30.26
CA HIS A 178 -3.52 -2.77 31.07
C HIS A 178 -2.39 -1.75 31.04
N ARG A 179 -1.94 -1.32 32.22
CA ARG A 179 -0.94 -0.27 32.40
C ARG A 179 0.31 -0.81 33.07
N GLY A 180 1.48 -0.35 32.63
CA GLY A 180 2.76 -0.64 33.23
C GLY A 180 3.62 0.60 33.36
N ARG A 181 4.53 0.57 34.35
CA ARG A 181 5.57 1.57 34.52
C ARG A 181 6.84 0.89 35.02
N TRP A 182 7.97 1.30 34.47
CA TRP A 182 9.30 0.83 34.89
C TRP A 182 10.36 1.86 34.56
N THR A 183 11.52 1.74 35.20
CA THR A 183 12.71 2.55 34.88
C THR A 183 13.70 1.70 34.12
N THR A 184 14.29 2.26 33.05
CA THR A 184 15.36 1.63 32.27
C THR A 184 16.64 2.42 32.48
N ALA A 185 17.67 1.80 33.07
CA ALA A 185 18.99 2.38 33.26
C ALA A 185 19.88 2.14 32.03
N ALA A 186 20.95 2.92 31.87
CA ALA A 186 21.94 2.74 30.82
C ALA A 186 22.46 1.29 30.74
N GLY A 187 22.45 0.69 29.56
CA GLY A 187 22.86 -0.69 29.29
C GLY A 187 21.82 -1.76 29.65
N ALA A 188 20.70 -1.39 30.30
CA ALA A 188 19.59 -2.31 30.54
C ALA A 188 18.63 -2.36 29.36
N SER A 189 17.96 -3.49 29.18
CA SER A 189 16.88 -3.63 28.18
C SER A 189 15.61 -4.22 28.82
N VAL A 190 14.46 -3.84 28.28
CA VAL A 190 13.13 -4.34 28.67
C VAL A 190 12.34 -4.67 27.43
N ASP A 191 11.92 -5.92 27.30
CA ASP A 191 11.17 -6.42 26.15
C ASP A 191 9.69 -6.53 26.48
N SER A 192 8.86 -6.16 25.50
CA SER A 192 7.42 -6.38 25.48
C SER A 192 7.05 -7.01 24.12
N VAL A 193 6.36 -8.14 24.15
CA VAL A 193 6.02 -8.91 22.95
C VAL A 193 4.53 -9.22 22.94
N LEU A 194 3.84 -8.79 21.89
CA LEU A 194 2.50 -9.26 21.55
C LEU A 194 2.66 -10.38 20.52
N SER A 195 2.03 -11.54 20.74
CA SER A 195 2.00 -12.64 19.76
C SER A 195 0.57 -13.10 19.54
N TRP A 196 0.20 -13.30 18.29
CA TRP A 196 -1.10 -13.85 17.89
C TRP A 196 -1.06 -15.37 17.72
N GLY A 197 -2.20 -16.00 17.96
CA GLY A 197 -2.46 -17.39 17.62
C GLY A 197 -3.96 -17.70 17.62
N PRO A 198 -4.38 -18.78 16.95
CA PRO A 198 -5.76 -19.23 17.00
C PRO A 198 -6.17 -19.60 18.43
N SER A 199 -7.35 -19.13 18.88
CA SER A 199 -7.80 -19.28 20.28
C SER A 199 -7.97 -20.74 20.75
N TRP A 200 -8.09 -21.68 19.82
CA TRP A 200 -8.20 -23.12 20.08
C TRP A 200 -6.87 -23.86 20.11
N LYS A 201 -5.75 -23.15 19.95
CA LYS A 201 -4.39 -23.69 20.09
C LYS A 201 -3.71 -23.14 21.33
N ASP A 202 -2.63 -23.81 21.74
CA ASP A 202 -1.78 -23.31 22.80
C ASP A 202 -1.20 -21.94 22.42
N ALA A 203 -0.99 -21.09 23.43
CA ALA A 203 -0.38 -19.80 23.24
C ALA A 203 1.02 -19.94 22.58
N PRO A 204 1.37 -19.06 21.62
CA PRO A 204 2.68 -19.07 20.99
C PRO A 204 3.80 -19.08 22.05
N PRO A 205 4.90 -19.85 21.84
CA PRO A 205 5.99 -19.89 22.80
C PRO A 205 6.70 -18.54 22.91
N ALA A 206 7.38 -18.30 24.01
CA ALA A 206 8.32 -17.19 24.12
C ALA A 206 9.53 -17.43 23.20
N PHE A 207 10.13 -16.35 22.70
CA PHE A 207 11.32 -16.40 21.86
C PHE A 207 12.34 -15.34 22.30
N ASP A 208 13.58 -15.50 21.88
CA ASP A 208 14.65 -14.55 22.11
C ASP A 208 14.44 -13.31 21.22
N VAL A 209 14.13 -12.17 21.84
CA VAL A 209 13.81 -10.92 21.18
C VAL A 209 15.03 -10.35 20.44
N GLU A 210 16.22 -10.39 21.05
CA GLU A 210 17.45 -9.89 20.42
C GLU A 210 17.76 -10.65 19.14
N ALA A 211 17.74 -11.98 19.24
CA ALA A 211 17.98 -12.84 18.09
C ALA A 211 16.90 -12.68 17.00
N ALA A 212 15.64 -12.40 17.37
CA ALA A 212 14.56 -12.15 16.41
C ALA A 212 14.73 -10.80 15.69
N LEU A 213 15.12 -9.76 16.42
CA LEU A 213 15.43 -8.45 15.84
C LEU A 213 16.63 -8.53 14.88
N GLU A 214 17.69 -9.26 15.27
CA GLU A 214 18.87 -9.41 14.42
C GLU A 214 18.55 -10.14 13.12
N ARG A 215 17.86 -11.28 13.17
CA ARG A 215 17.39 -11.98 11.95
C ARG A 215 16.50 -11.10 11.09
N THR A 216 15.66 -10.26 11.69
CA THR A 216 14.79 -9.33 10.95
C THR A 216 15.61 -8.26 10.22
N ARG A 217 16.66 -7.72 10.87
CA ARG A 217 17.61 -6.78 10.25
C ARG A 217 18.34 -7.42 9.09
N GLU A 218 18.93 -8.58 9.33
CA GLU A 218 19.69 -9.35 8.32
C GLU A 218 18.81 -9.64 7.09
N TRP A 219 17.57 -10.06 7.31
CA TRP A 219 16.66 -10.39 6.22
C TRP A 219 16.32 -9.16 5.36
N TRP A 220 15.95 -8.04 5.99
CA TRP A 220 15.62 -6.81 5.27
C TRP A 220 16.84 -6.23 4.57
N ALA A 221 17.99 -6.18 5.23
CA ALA A 221 19.23 -5.69 4.63
C ALA A 221 19.64 -6.53 3.42
N ALA A 222 19.63 -7.88 3.55
CA ALA A 222 19.91 -8.77 2.43
C ALA A 222 18.92 -8.63 1.28
N TRP A 223 17.66 -8.29 1.57
CA TRP A 223 16.68 -7.98 0.53
C TRP A 223 17.01 -6.65 -0.15
N ALA A 224 17.26 -5.59 0.60
CA ALA A 224 17.58 -4.26 0.08
C ALA A 224 18.89 -4.21 -0.72
N ASP A 225 19.89 -4.97 -0.33
CA ASP A 225 21.20 -5.08 -1.03
C ASP A 225 21.08 -5.60 -2.47
N ARG A 226 19.95 -6.22 -2.84
CA ARG A 226 19.69 -6.70 -4.21
C ARG A 226 19.20 -5.61 -5.14
N VAL A 227 18.74 -4.47 -4.63
CA VAL A 227 18.18 -3.39 -5.45
C VAL A 227 19.20 -2.87 -6.44
N GLN A 228 18.87 -2.95 -7.71
CA GLN A 228 19.66 -2.39 -8.80
C GLN A 228 19.17 -0.97 -9.09
N SER A 229 19.68 0.01 -8.37
CA SER A 229 19.40 1.42 -8.61
C SER A 229 20.67 2.23 -8.31
N ALA A 230 21.10 3.04 -9.27
CA ALA A 230 22.30 3.87 -9.16
C ALA A 230 22.02 5.36 -9.38
N GLY A 231 20.77 5.75 -9.59
CA GLY A 231 20.35 7.11 -9.93
C GLY A 231 20.33 8.07 -8.75
N THR A 232 19.99 9.31 -9.04
CA THR A 232 19.89 10.39 -8.04
C THR A 232 18.89 10.09 -6.93
N HIS A 233 17.88 9.26 -7.20
CA HIS A 233 16.81 8.89 -6.27
C HIS A 233 16.96 7.49 -5.68
N ALA A 234 18.13 6.84 -5.79
CA ALA A 234 18.37 5.43 -5.40
C ALA A 234 17.86 5.09 -4.00
N ALA A 235 18.09 5.95 -2.99
CA ALA A 235 17.60 5.69 -1.63
C ALA A 235 16.07 5.66 -1.52
N LEU A 236 15.36 6.53 -2.25
CA LEU A 236 13.90 6.55 -2.29
C LEU A 236 13.34 5.37 -3.11
N VAL A 237 14.01 4.99 -4.20
CA VAL A 237 13.69 3.78 -4.98
C VAL A 237 13.82 2.55 -4.10
N THR A 238 14.95 2.40 -3.39
CA THR A 238 15.16 1.28 -2.44
C THR A 238 14.05 1.25 -1.39
N ARG A 239 13.74 2.38 -0.75
CA ARG A 239 12.66 2.45 0.25
C ARG A 239 11.30 2.10 -0.36
N SER A 240 10.99 2.59 -1.56
CA SER A 240 9.73 2.29 -2.24
C SER A 240 9.59 0.80 -2.59
N LEU A 241 10.64 0.18 -3.13
CA LEU A 241 10.66 -1.26 -3.39
C LEU A 241 10.51 -2.08 -2.10
N MET A 242 11.13 -1.64 -1.00
CA MET A 242 10.93 -2.25 0.32
C MET A 242 9.48 -2.12 0.81
N VAL A 243 8.82 -0.98 0.58
CA VAL A 243 7.39 -0.81 0.90
C VAL A 243 6.54 -1.77 0.08
N LEU A 244 6.79 -1.89 -1.23
CA LEU A 244 6.10 -2.88 -2.06
C LEU A 244 6.32 -4.30 -1.53
N ARG A 245 7.54 -4.64 -1.09
CA ARG A 245 7.83 -5.93 -0.44
C ARG A 245 7.09 -6.10 0.88
N ALA A 246 7.03 -5.03 1.69
CA ALA A 246 6.28 -5.02 2.95
C ALA A 246 4.77 -5.20 2.76
N LEU A 247 4.22 -4.87 1.57
CA LEU A 247 2.83 -5.06 1.19
C LEU A 247 2.58 -6.38 0.41
N THR A 248 3.64 -7.14 0.10
CA THR A 248 3.55 -8.44 -0.57
C THR A 248 3.49 -9.56 0.46
N HIS A 249 2.39 -10.31 0.48
CA HIS A 249 2.19 -11.40 1.43
C HIS A 249 3.13 -12.58 1.14
N SER A 250 3.97 -12.91 2.12
CA SER A 250 5.08 -13.87 1.94
C SER A 250 4.66 -15.29 1.59
N GLU A 251 3.50 -15.76 2.06
CA GLU A 251 3.03 -17.12 1.82
C GLU A 251 2.25 -17.24 0.51
N THR A 252 1.43 -16.24 0.17
CA THR A 252 0.52 -16.34 -0.98
C THR A 252 1.05 -15.67 -2.23
N GLY A 253 1.87 -14.62 -2.09
CA GLY A 253 2.35 -13.76 -3.18
C GLY A 253 1.40 -12.62 -3.54
N GLY A 254 0.24 -12.50 -2.90
CA GLY A 254 -0.68 -11.38 -3.12
C GLY A 254 -0.09 -10.05 -2.64
N ILE A 255 -0.30 -8.98 -3.38
CA ILE A 255 0.20 -7.62 -3.09
C ILE A 255 -0.99 -6.73 -2.77
N VAL A 256 -1.11 -6.28 -1.51
CA VAL A 256 -2.21 -5.39 -1.12
C VAL A 256 -1.94 -3.95 -1.56
N ALA A 257 -3.00 -3.22 -1.94
CA ALA A 257 -2.85 -1.84 -2.40
C ALA A 257 -2.39 -0.89 -1.27
N ALA A 258 -2.78 -1.16 -0.02
CA ALA A 258 -2.24 -0.48 1.16
C ALA A 258 -2.39 -1.35 2.42
N ALA A 259 -1.68 -0.97 3.51
CA ALA A 259 -1.77 -1.66 4.80
C ALA A 259 -3.01 -1.25 5.62
N THR A 260 -3.74 -0.23 5.19
CA THR A 260 -4.86 0.40 5.92
C THR A 260 -6.17 0.30 5.17
N THR A 261 -7.25 0.58 5.88
CA THR A 261 -8.57 0.84 5.32
C THR A 261 -9.07 2.21 5.74
N SER A 262 -9.93 2.78 4.94
CA SER A 262 -10.82 3.91 5.27
C SER A 262 -10.13 5.18 5.77
N LEU A 263 -8.87 5.38 5.43
CA LEU A 263 -8.28 6.70 5.52
C LEU A 263 -8.84 7.57 4.38
N PRO A 264 -9.26 8.81 4.67
CA PRO A 264 -10.04 9.60 3.73
C PRO A 264 -9.19 10.19 2.59
N GLU A 265 -9.71 10.12 1.36
CA GLU A 265 -9.17 10.82 0.19
C GLU A 265 -9.24 12.36 0.38
N ALA A 266 -10.29 12.85 1.06
CA ALA A 266 -10.38 14.24 1.53
C ALA A 266 -10.77 14.26 3.00
N PHE A 267 -10.08 15.08 3.81
CA PHE A 267 -10.34 15.14 5.24
C PHE A 267 -11.78 15.52 5.56
N GLY A 268 -12.45 14.68 6.39
CA GLY A 268 -13.87 14.83 6.71
C GLY A 268 -14.81 14.35 5.61
N GLY A 269 -14.29 13.83 4.50
CA GLY A 269 -15.05 13.31 3.36
C GLY A 269 -15.59 11.89 3.59
N SER A 270 -16.29 11.39 2.57
CA SER A 270 -16.93 10.06 2.58
C SER A 270 -16.25 9.04 1.64
N ARG A 271 -15.22 9.44 0.92
CA ARG A 271 -14.42 8.58 0.04
C ARG A 271 -13.36 7.86 0.86
N ASN A 272 -13.76 6.77 1.51
CA ASN A 272 -12.98 6.02 2.50
C ASN A 272 -13.08 4.54 2.16
N TRP A 273 -12.04 3.96 1.53
CA TRP A 273 -12.09 2.62 0.94
C TRP A 273 -11.16 1.64 1.64
N ASP A 274 -11.46 0.34 1.54
CA ASP A 274 -10.58 -0.71 2.04
C ASP A 274 -9.57 -1.13 0.97
N TYR A 275 -8.27 -0.85 1.21
CA TYR A 275 -7.17 -1.14 0.29
C TYR A 275 -6.33 -2.36 0.70
N ARG A 276 -6.79 -3.15 1.65
CA ARG A 276 -6.07 -4.34 2.13
C ARG A 276 -6.28 -5.57 1.25
N TYR A 277 -6.69 -5.37 0.00
CA TYR A 277 -6.92 -6.37 -1.03
C TYR A 277 -5.95 -6.23 -2.19
N VAL A 278 -5.98 -7.21 -3.08
CA VAL A 278 -5.06 -7.33 -4.22
C VAL A 278 -5.78 -6.95 -5.51
N TRP A 279 -5.52 -5.76 -6.04
CA TRP A 279 -5.94 -5.37 -7.38
C TRP A 279 -4.99 -5.98 -8.41
N LEU A 280 -5.54 -6.54 -9.48
CA LEU A 280 -4.73 -7.12 -10.57
C LEU A 280 -3.86 -6.07 -11.24
N ARG A 281 -4.38 -4.85 -11.44
CA ARG A 281 -3.67 -3.68 -11.98
C ARG A 281 -2.44 -3.31 -11.13
N ASP A 282 -2.62 -3.01 -9.86
CA ASP A 282 -1.54 -2.55 -8.98
C ASP A 282 -0.46 -3.62 -8.82
N ALA A 283 -0.90 -4.87 -8.76
CA ALA A 283 0.00 -6.01 -8.68
C ALA A 283 0.78 -6.23 -9.99
N ALA A 284 0.14 -6.03 -11.16
CA ALA A 284 0.79 -6.12 -12.47
C ALA A 284 1.89 -5.06 -12.63
N LEU A 285 1.59 -3.81 -12.28
CA LEU A 285 2.56 -2.72 -12.32
C LEU A 285 3.72 -2.95 -11.33
N THR A 286 3.42 -3.48 -10.13
CA THR A 286 4.45 -3.82 -9.13
C THR A 286 5.40 -4.89 -9.65
N LEU A 287 4.91 -5.82 -10.45
CA LEU A 287 5.71 -6.87 -11.05
C LEU A 287 6.79 -6.29 -11.96
N SER A 288 6.44 -5.34 -12.83
CA SER A 288 7.40 -4.67 -13.71
C SER A 288 8.51 -4.00 -12.91
N ALA A 289 8.17 -3.25 -11.85
CA ALA A 289 9.16 -2.62 -10.99
C ALA A 289 10.10 -3.65 -10.32
N TYR A 290 9.58 -4.79 -9.87
CA TYR A 290 10.42 -5.85 -9.31
C TYR A 290 11.36 -6.46 -10.34
N ILE A 291 10.89 -6.70 -11.55
CA ILE A 291 11.69 -7.26 -12.65
C ILE A 291 12.83 -6.30 -13.00
N ASP A 292 12.54 -5.03 -13.19
CA ASP A 292 13.52 -4.01 -13.60
C ASP A 292 14.61 -3.81 -12.54
N HIS A 293 14.31 -4.11 -11.27
CA HIS A 293 15.26 -4.02 -10.16
C HIS A 293 15.81 -5.37 -9.68
N GLY A 294 15.66 -6.45 -10.45
CA GLY A 294 16.34 -7.74 -10.23
C GLY A 294 15.63 -8.73 -9.30
N TYR A 295 14.33 -8.54 -9.01
CA TYR A 295 13.54 -9.41 -8.11
C TYR A 295 12.68 -10.43 -8.87
N LEU A 296 13.27 -11.22 -9.74
CA LEU A 296 12.55 -12.24 -10.54
C LEU A 296 11.84 -13.31 -9.69
N ASP A 297 12.40 -13.65 -8.54
CA ASP A 297 11.80 -14.61 -7.60
C ASP A 297 10.47 -14.10 -7.02
N VAL A 298 10.38 -12.82 -6.69
CA VAL A 298 9.12 -12.19 -6.23
C VAL A 298 8.10 -12.16 -7.37
N ALA A 299 8.57 -11.84 -8.57
CA ALA A 299 7.76 -11.84 -9.78
C ALA A 299 7.16 -13.23 -10.08
N GLN A 300 7.95 -14.29 -9.97
CA GLN A 300 7.48 -15.67 -10.14
C GLN A 300 6.46 -16.08 -9.05
N HIS A 301 6.67 -15.64 -7.81
CA HIS A 301 5.74 -15.92 -6.72
C HIS A 301 4.38 -15.25 -6.94
N TRP A 302 4.38 -13.96 -7.32
CA TRP A 302 3.16 -13.25 -7.68
C TRP A 302 2.46 -13.88 -8.90
N ARG A 303 3.19 -14.22 -9.96
CA ARG A 303 2.61 -14.92 -11.12
C ARG A 303 1.90 -16.22 -10.70
N THR A 304 2.50 -16.97 -9.76
CA THR A 304 1.88 -18.19 -9.22
C THR A 304 0.60 -17.86 -8.45
N TRP A 305 0.58 -16.77 -7.70
CA TRP A 305 -0.62 -16.26 -7.04
C TRP A 305 -1.70 -15.90 -8.08
N LEU A 306 -1.34 -15.09 -9.09
CA LEU A 306 -2.24 -14.65 -10.15
C LEU A 306 -2.94 -15.85 -10.83
N LEU A 307 -2.15 -16.83 -11.28
CA LEU A 307 -2.69 -18.00 -11.96
C LEU A 307 -3.68 -18.80 -11.11
N ARG A 308 -3.53 -18.78 -9.78
CA ARG A 308 -4.50 -19.40 -8.87
C ARG A 308 -5.73 -18.54 -8.66
N ALA A 309 -5.56 -17.23 -8.49
CA ALA A 309 -6.66 -16.28 -8.22
C ALA A 309 -7.65 -16.22 -9.38
N ILE A 310 -7.13 -16.16 -10.63
CA ILE A 310 -7.94 -16.10 -11.85
C ILE A 310 -8.27 -17.47 -12.45
N ALA A 311 -7.86 -18.58 -11.80
CA ALA A 311 -8.21 -19.92 -12.29
C ALA A 311 -9.73 -20.14 -12.26
N GLY A 312 -10.29 -20.58 -13.37
CA GLY A 312 -11.72 -20.80 -13.53
C GLY A 312 -12.23 -20.34 -14.88
N ASP A 313 -13.49 -19.92 -14.93
CA ASP A 313 -14.06 -19.33 -16.15
C ASP A 313 -13.49 -17.91 -16.34
N PRO A 314 -12.91 -17.58 -17.51
CA PRO A 314 -12.42 -16.25 -17.80
C PRO A 314 -13.47 -15.14 -17.66
N ALA A 315 -14.76 -15.46 -17.85
CA ALA A 315 -15.86 -14.52 -17.65
C ALA A 315 -16.06 -14.10 -16.17
N ASP A 316 -15.53 -14.90 -15.24
CA ASP A 316 -15.63 -14.66 -13.79
C ASP A 316 -14.37 -13.97 -13.22
N VAL A 317 -13.47 -13.46 -14.04
CA VAL A 317 -12.28 -12.73 -13.59
C VAL A 317 -12.71 -11.40 -12.97
N GLN A 318 -12.30 -11.20 -11.71
CA GLN A 318 -12.58 -9.98 -10.95
C GLN A 318 -11.39 -9.01 -11.06
N ILE A 319 -11.63 -7.75 -10.78
CA ILE A 319 -10.59 -6.71 -10.78
C ILE A 319 -9.68 -6.82 -9.54
N MET A 320 -10.23 -7.39 -8.44
CA MET A 320 -9.52 -7.57 -7.19
C MET A 320 -9.89 -8.87 -6.50
N TYR A 321 -9.03 -9.29 -5.59
CA TYR A 321 -9.14 -10.53 -4.82
C TYR A 321 -8.66 -10.30 -3.39
N GLY A 322 -9.06 -11.18 -2.48
CA GLY A 322 -8.40 -11.31 -1.17
C GLY A 322 -6.95 -11.77 -1.31
N ILE A 323 -6.19 -11.68 -0.24
CA ILE A 323 -4.73 -11.98 -0.23
C ILE A 323 -4.41 -13.41 -0.69
N ALA A 324 -5.26 -14.37 -0.40
CA ALA A 324 -5.08 -15.76 -0.84
C ALA A 324 -5.85 -16.11 -2.13
N GLY A 325 -6.54 -15.14 -2.74
CA GLY A 325 -7.36 -15.30 -3.93
C GLY A 325 -8.85 -15.45 -3.62
N GLU A 326 -9.29 -14.99 -2.44
CA GLU A 326 -10.71 -14.97 -2.09
C GLU A 326 -11.49 -14.04 -3.02
N ARG A 327 -12.69 -14.46 -3.44
CA ARG A 327 -13.54 -13.74 -4.40
C ARG A 327 -14.69 -12.97 -3.74
N ASP A 328 -15.10 -13.36 -2.53
CA ASP A 328 -16.20 -12.75 -1.81
C ASP A 328 -15.67 -11.64 -0.89
N LEU A 329 -15.77 -10.40 -1.36
CA LEU A 329 -15.24 -9.19 -0.70
C LEU A 329 -16.35 -8.15 -0.46
N PRO A 330 -17.47 -8.51 0.19
CA PRO A 330 -18.63 -7.62 0.31
C PRO A 330 -18.27 -6.34 1.07
N GLU A 331 -18.55 -5.19 0.47
CA GLU A 331 -18.40 -3.90 1.13
C GLU A 331 -19.40 -3.76 2.27
N ARG A 332 -18.92 -3.37 3.44
CA ARG A 332 -19.73 -3.14 4.64
C ARG A 332 -19.25 -1.92 5.40
N GLU A 333 -20.18 -1.13 5.89
CA GLU A 333 -19.89 -0.01 6.78
C GLU A 333 -19.81 -0.46 8.24
N LEU A 334 -18.88 0.10 8.99
CA LEU A 334 -18.63 -0.22 10.40
C LEU A 334 -19.06 0.93 11.29
N GLU A 335 -20.19 0.75 11.99
CA GLU A 335 -20.67 1.71 12.98
C GLU A 335 -19.80 1.78 14.26
N SER A 336 -18.93 0.79 14.46
CA SER A 336 -18.05 0.68 15.64
C SER A 336 -16.89 1.67 15.63
N LEU A 337 -16.60 2.30 14.48
CA LEU A 337 -15.48 3.22 14.28
C LEU A 337 -15.98 4.55 13.70
N PRO A 338 -15.60 5.69 14.30
CA PRO A 338 -16.06 7.01 13.83
C PRO A 338 -15.36 7.48 12.54
N GLY A 339 -14.26 6.82 12.15
CA GLY A 339 -13.40 7.22 11.05
C GLY A 339 -12.28 8.18 11.45
N TYR A 340 -11.24 8.25 10.62
CA TYR A 340 -10.08 9.11 10.81
C TYR A 340 -10.50 10.59 10.85
N GLY A 341 -10.24 11.27 11.98
CA GLY A 341 -10.69 12.65 12.16
C GLY A 341 -12.21 12.84 12.02
N GLY A 342 -13.01 11.77 12.20
CA GLY A 342 -14.46 11.80 12.02
C GLY A 342 -14.91 11.63 10.56
N ALA A 343 -14.02 11.30 9.63
CA ALA A 343 -14.37 11.00 8.24
C ALA A 343 -15.06 9.64 8.16
N ALA A 344 -16.35 9.66 7.86
CA ALA A 344 -17.22 8.49 7.81
C ALA A 344 -17.83 8.31 6.41
N PRO A 345 -18.22 7.06 6.05
CA PRO A 345 -18.18 5.84 6.85
C PRO A 345 -16.79 5.15 6.86
N VAL A 346 -16.55 4.31 7.87
CA VAL A 346 -15.46 3.32 7.83
C VAL A 346 -15.98 2.10 7.09
N ARG A 347 -15.21 1.59 6.11
CA ARG A 347 -15.60 0.45 5.29
C ARG A 347 -14.61 -0.70 5.41
N ILE A 348 -15.12 -1.92 5.27
CA ILE A 348 -14.35 -3.15 5.02
C ILE A 348 -14.97 -3.90 3.86
N GLY A 349 -14.18 -4.65 3.10
CA GLY A 349 -14.60 -5.09 1.78
C GLY A 349 -14.51 -3.94 0.78
N ASN A 350 -14.80 -4.22 -0.49
CA ASN A 350 -14.83 -3.19 -1.52
C ASN A 350 -15.83 -3.52 -2.61
N GLY A 351 -16.81 -2.63 -2.82
CA GLY A 351 -17.91 -2.82 -3.77
C GLY A 351 -17.48 -2.78 -5.24
N ALA A 352 -16.26 -2.34 -5.54
CA ALA A 352 -15.72 -2.41 -6.90
C ALA A 352 -15.41 -3.86 -7.35
N VAL A 353 -15.41 -4.84 -6.43
CA VAL A 353 -15.19 -6.26 -6.75
C VAL A 353 -16.16 -6.81 -7.80
N ASP A 354 -17.39 -6.29 -7.85
CA ASP A 354 -18.43 -6.70 -8.79
C ASP A 354 -18.42 -5.90 -10.10
N GLN A 355 -17.48 -4.97 -10.27
CA GLN A 355 -17.40 -4.13 -11.47
C GLN A 355 -16.75 -4.87 -12.63
N TYR A 356 -17.24 -4.57 -13.83
CA TYR A 356 -16.52 -4.88 -15.06
C TYR A 356 -15.59 -3.72 -15.41
N GLN A 357 -14.29 -4.03 -15.56
CA GLN A 357 -13.26 -3.08 -16.00
C GLN A 357 -12.46 -3.75 -17.13
N ALA A 358 -12.53 -3.15 -18.32
CA ALA A 358 -11.97 -3.75 -19.52
C ALA A 358 -10.43 -3.68 -19.58
N ASP A 359 -9.80 -2.85 -18.75
CA ASP A 359 -8.34 -2.71 -18.64
C ASP A 359 -7.65 -3.92 -18.01
N VAL A 360 -8.32 -4.64 -17.12
CA VAL A 360 -7.70 -5.67 -16.27
C VAL A 360 -6.95 -6.75 -17.04
N ILE A 361 -7.55 -7.25 -18.15
CA ILE A 361 -6.88 -8.27 -18.97
C ILE A 361 -5.63 -7.68 -19.63
N GLY A 362 -5.68 -6.40 -20.03
CA GLY A 362 -4.53 -5.68 -20.57
C GLY A 362 -3.39 -5.57 -19.56
N GLU A 363 -3.69 -5.19 -18.33
CA GLU A 363 -2.71 -5.11 -17.23
C GLU A 363 -2.03 -6.46 -16.99
N VAL A 364 -2.82 -7.53 -16.90
CA VAL A 364 -2.31 -8.90 -16.74
C VAL A 364 -1.40 -9.30 -17.90
N MET A 365 -1.80 -9.03 -19.14
CA MET A 365 -1.02 -9.40 -20.33
C MET A 365 0.29 -8.62 -20.44
N VAL A 366 0.30 -7.32 -20.06
CA VAL A 366 1.51 -6.48 -20.00
C VAL A 366 2.49 -7.03 -18.97
N ALA A 367 2.00 -7.36 -17.76
CA ALA A 367 2.84 -7.92 -16.71
C ALA A 367 3.43 -9.29 -17.08
N LEU A 368 2.64 -10.16 -17.69
CA LEU A 368 3.11 -11.48 -18.11
C LEU A 368 4.11 -11.40 -19.29
N GLU A 369 3.96 -10.40 -20.18
CA GLU A 369 5.00 -10.11 -21.19
C GLU A 369 6.31 -9.68 -20.51
N ALA A 370 6.27 -8.70 -19.61
CA ALA A 370 7.45 -8.25 -18.89
C ALA A 370 8.17 -9.42 -18.18
N ALA A 371 7.41 -10.34 -17.58
CA ALA A 371 7.98 -11.54 -16.98
C ALA A 371 8.68 -12.45 -18.01
N ARG A 372 8.07 -12.66 -19.19
CA ARG A 372 8.69 -13.44 -20.29
C ARG A 372 9.97 -12.80 -20.81
N ASP A 373 9.93 -11.49 -21.04
CA ASP A 373 11.08 -10.71 -21.53
C ASP A 373 12.26 -10.76 -20.53
N ALA A 374 11.96 -10.85 -19.24
CA ALA A 374 12.95 -11.05 -18.17
C ALA A 374 13.41 -12.53 -18.03
N GLY A 375 12.95 -13.44 -18.89
CA GLY A 375 13.35 -14.84 -18.89
C GLY A 375 12.58 -15.75 -17.96
N VAL A 376 11.45 -15.33 -17.41
CA VAL A 376 10.53 -16.22 -16.67
C VAL A 376 9.88 -17.19 -17.67
N GLU A 377 10.11 -18.48 -17.50
CA GLU A 377 9.60 -19.52 -18.39
C GLU A 377 8.07 -19.50 -18.47
N GLU A 378 7.53 -19.43 -19.68
CA GLU A 378 6.11 -19.56 -19.93
C GLU A 378 5.68 -21.02 -19.97
N THR A 379 4.78 -21.41 -19.06
CA THR A 379 4.26 -22.78 -19.00
C THR A 379 3.06 -22.93 -19.94
N THR A 380 2.82 -24.16 -20.42
CA THR A 380 1.62 -24.50 -21.23
C THR A 380 0.33 -24.09 -20.50
N PHE A 381 0.28 -24.27 -19.17
CA PHE A 381 -0.89 -23.89 -18.38
C PHE A 381 -1.11 -22.37 -18.37
N SER A 382 -0.07 -21.59 -18.08
CA SER A 382 -0.14 -20.13 -18.07
C SER A 382 -0.51 -19.58 -19.43
N TRP A 383 0.09 -20.10 -20.51
CA TRP A 383 -0.23 -19.65 -21.86
C TRP A 383 -1.67 -20.02 -22.27
N SER A 384 -2.16 -21.22 -21.92
CA SER A 384 -3.55 -21.59 -22.16
C SER A 384 -4.54 -20.66 -21.47
N LEU A 385 -4.23 -20.22 -20.24
CA LEU A 385 -5.06 -19.24 -19.53
C LEU A 385 -5.04 -17.87 -20.23
N GLN A 386 -3.86 -17.39 -20.65
CA GLN A 386 -3.75 -16.12 -21.39
C GLN A 386 -4.59 -16.13 -22.67
N ARG A 387 -4.55 -17.24 -23.44
CA ARG A 387 -5.42 -17.38 -24.61
C ARG A 387 -6.90 -17.33 -24.25
N ALA A 388 -7.30 -18.03 -23.20
CA ALA A 388 -8.70 -18.01 -22.75
C ALA A 388 -9.16 -16.61 -22.31
N LEU A 389 -8.27 -15.82 -21.68
CA LEU A 389 -8.53 -14.41 -21.35
C LEU A 389 -8.69 -13.55 -22.62
N LEU A 390 -7.84 -13.74 -23.62
CA LEU A 390 -7.94 -13.03 -24.90
C LEU A 390 -9.19 -13.42 -25.68
N ASP A 391 -9.59 -14.69 -25.63
CA ASP A 391 -10.83 -15.17 -26.26
C ASP A 391 -12.06 -14.56 -25.58
N GLN A 392 -12.07 -14.49 -24.23
CA GLN A 392 -13.13 -13.80 -23.47
C GLN A 392 -13.18 -12.32 -23.82
N LEU A 393 -12.03 -11.64 -23.83
CA LEU A 393 -11.94 -10.22 -24.20
C LEU A 393 -12.45 -9.96 -25.63
N ALA A 394 -12.21 -10.89 -26.56
CA ALA A 394 -12.72 -10.79 -27.92
C ALA A 394 -14.26 -10.79 -27.98
N HIS A 395 -14.94 -11.51 -27.08
CA HIS A 395 -16.40 -11.49 -26.97
C HIS A 395 -16.94 -10.21 -26.31
N GLU A 396 -16.12 -9.53 -25.51
CA GLU A 396 -16.50 -8.34 -24.74
C GLU A 396 -15.89 -7.05 -25.31
N VAL A 397 -15.24 -7.10 -26.48
CA VAL A 397 -14.47 -5.98 -27.04
C VAL A 397 -15.27 -4.68 -27.17
N ASP A 398 -16.59 -4.75 -27.40
CA ASP A 398 -17.48 -3.59 -27.53
C ASP A 398 -18.37 -3.36 -26.30
N LYS A 399 -17.95 -3.85 -25.12
CA LYS A 399 -18.65 -3.64 -23.86
C LYS A 399 -18.10 -2.41 -23.13
N PRO A 400 -18.94 -1.43 -22.75
CA PRO A 400 -18.52 -0.31 -21.92
C PRO A 400 -18.20 -0.78 -20.49
N ASP A 401 -17.36 -0.03 -19.80
CA ASP A 401 -16.84 -0.39 -18.48
C ASP A 401 -16.93 0.78 -17.48
N LEU A 402 -16.37 0.58 -16.29
CA LEU A 402 -16.35 1.59 -15.21
C LEU A 402 -14.98 2.25 -15.03
N GLY A 403 -14.02 1.92 -15.91
CA GLY A 403 -12.70 2.53 -15.99
C GLY A 403 -11.79 2.24 -14.79
N ILE A 404 -10.54 2.63 -14.92
CA ILE A 404 -9.47 2.42 -13.93
C ILE A 404 -9.78 3.04 -12.55
N TRP A 405 -10.61 4.10 -12.52
CA TRP A 405 -10.96 4.82 -11.29
C TRP A 405 -12.19 4.26 -10.57
N GLU A 406 -12.71 3.11 -11.02
CA GLU A 406 -13.80 2.41 -10.34
C GLU A 406 -15.07 3.27 -10.20
N MET A 407 -15.42 3.98 -11.31
CA MET A 407 -16.57 4.86 -11.33
C MET A 407 -17.84 4.14 -10.85
N ARG A 408 -18.65 4.81 -10.06
CA ARG A 408 -19.95 4.29 -9.58
C ARG A 408 -21.13 4.89 -10.34
N GLY A 409 -20.83 5.61 -11.42
CA GLY A 409 -21.81 6.13 -12.39
C GLY A 409 -22.16 5.12 -13.48
N ASP A 410 -22.61 5.61 -14.62
CA ASP A 410 -22.92 4.78 -15.78
C ASP A 410 -21.64 4.28 -16.48
N PRO A 411 -21.65 3.07 -17.07
CA PRO A 411 -20.52 2.57 -17.84
C PRO A 411 -20.27 3.38 -19.11
N HIS A 412 -18.99 3.60 -19.45
CA HIS A 412 -18.55 4.31 -20.64
C HIS A 412 -17.44 3.54 -21.37
N PHE A 413 -17.11 3.94 -22.59
CA PHE A 413 -15.91 3.49 -23.28
C PHE A 413 -14.75 4.39 -22.85
N PHE A 414 -14.11 4.06 -21.73
CA PHE A 414 -12.95 4.80 -21.25
C PHE A 414 -11.75 4.62 -22.19
N THR A 415 -11.11 5.71 -22.56
CA THR A 415 -9.99 5.69 -23.53
C THR A 415 -8.82 4.88 -22.99
N HIS A 416 -8.51 4.98 -21.68
CA HIS A 416 -7.50 4.15 -21.03
C HIS A 416 -7.87 2.65 -21.13
N SER A 417 -9.08 2.27 -20.73
CA SER A 417 -9.52 0.87 -20.78
C SER A 417 -9.45 0.31 -22.21
N ARG A 418 -9.86 1.11 -23.21
CA ARG A 418 -9.73 0.73 -24.62
C ARG A 418 -8.28 0.54 -25.06
N ALA A 419 -7.36 1.42 -24.59
CA ALA A 419 -5.93 1.25 -24.86
C ALA A 419 -5.36 -0.01 -24.20
N MET A 420 -5.85 -0.40 -23.02
CA MET A 420 -5.46 -1.64 -22.37
C MET A 420 -6.03 -2.88 -23.09
N VAL A 421 -7.26 -2.82 -23.62
CA VAL A 421 -7.80 -3.87 -24.53
C VAL A 421 -6.92 -4.01 -25.77
N TRP A 422 -6.51 -2.89 -26.38
CA TRP A 422 -5.54 -2.90 -27.49
C TRP A 422 -4.23 -3.56 -27.06
N ALA A 423 -3.69 -3.19 -25.90
CA ALA A 423 -2.45 -3.75 -25.37
C ALA A 423 -2.56 -5.27 -25.13
N ALA A 424 -3.69 -5.77 -24.62
CA ALA A 424 -3.91 -7.20 -24.42
C ALA A 424 -3.72 -7.98 -25.71
N PHE A 425 -4.39 -7.58 -26.81
CA PHE A 425 -4.24 -8.23 -28.11
C PHE A 425 -2.83 -8.07 -28.69
N ASP A 426 -2.22 -6.89 -28.55
CA ASP A 426 -0.84 -6.65 -29.01
C ASP A 426 0.15 -7.60 -28.33
N ARG A 427 0.03 -7.78 -26.98
CA ARG A 427 0.86 -8.71 -26.20
C ARG A 427 0.63 -10.17 -26.57
N GLY A 428 -0.62 -10.55 -26.85
CA GLY A 428 -0.96 -11.88 -27.37
C GLY A 428 -0.31 -12.15 -28.74
N ILE A 429 -0.36 -11.19 -29.67
CA ILE A 429 0.28 -11.28 -30.98
C ILE A 429 1.80 -11.44 -30.84
N ARG A 430 2.43 -10.59 -30.02
CA ARG A 430 3.88 -10.62 -29.81
C ARG A 430 4.34 -11.94 -29.18
N ALA A 431 3.57 -12.50 -28.24
CA ALA A 431 3.88 -13.80 -27.67
C ALA A 431 3.91 -14.93 -28.70
N VAL A 432 3.04 -14.88 -29.70
CA VAL A 432 3.06 -15.86 -30.81
C VAL A 432 4.21 -15.58 -31.79
N GLU A 433 4.36 -14.33 -32.24
CA GLU A 433 5.31 -13.98 -33.31
C GLU A 433 6.78 -14.04 -32.87
N THR A 434 7.07 -13.62 -31.63
CA THR A 434 8.43 -13.58 -31.08
C THR A 434 8.71 -14.71 -30.10
N GLY A 435 7.70 -15.15 -29.32
CA GLY A 435 7.82 -16.20 -28.31
C GLY A 435 7.58 -17.60 -28.86
N GLY A 436 7.06 -17.75 -30.10
CA GLY A 436 6.80 -19.04 -30.71
C GLY A 436 5.63 -19.81 -30.10
N HIS A 437 4.75 -19.14 -29.37
CA HIS A 437 3.51 -19.72 -28.85
C HIS A 437 2.44 -19.85 -29.93
N ASP A 438 1.42 -20.66 -29.70
CA ASP A 438 0.27 -20.84 -30.62
C ASP A 438 -0.88 -19.89 -30.26
N GLY A 439 -1.64 -19.38 -31.23
CA GLY A 439 -2.80 -18.51 -30.98
C GLY A 439 -3.49 -18.00 -32.22
N GLU A 440 -4.64 -17.35 -32.04
CA GLU A 440 -5.51 -16.82 -33.09
C GLU A 440 -5.04 -15.43 -33.58
N VAL A 441 -3.78 -15.35 -34.05
CA VAL A 441 -3.09 -14.06 -34.34
C VAL A 441 -3.86 -13.18 -35.32
N ASP A 442 -4.50 -13.75 -36.34
CA ASP A 442 -5.24 -12.95 -37.33
C ASP A 442 -6.51 -12.35 -36.74
N VAL A 443 -7.17 -13.05 -35.82
CA VAL A 443 -8.31 -12.54 -35.06
C VAL A 443 -7.86 -11.40 -34.17
N TRP A 444 -6.80 -11.63 -33.38
CA TRP A 444 -6.27 -10.63 -32.46
C TRP A 444 -5.75 -9.37 -33.18
N ARG A 445 -5.12 -9.50 -34.34
CA ARG A 445 -4.73 -8.34 -35.16
C ARG A 445 -5.95 -7.54 -35.62
N THR A 446 -7.01 -8.23 -36.09
CA THR A 446 -8.23 -7.56 -36.49
C THR A 446 -8.87 -6.78 -35.38
N LEU A 447 -8.96 -7.38 -34.17
CA LEU A 447 -9.54 -6.74 -32.99
C LEU A 447 -8.64 -5.60 -32.47
N ARG A 448 -7.32 -5.80 -32.39
CA ARG A 448 -6.37 -4.76 -32.02
C ARG A 448 -6.49 -3.53 -32.92
N ASP A 449 -6.53 -3.75 -34.24
CA ASP A 449 -6.59 -2.67 -35.21
C ASP A 449 -7.97 -1.99 -35.19
N HIS A 450 -9.06 -2.73 -34.94
CA HIS A 450 -10.40 -2.19 -34.70
C HIS A 450 -10.40 -1.27 -33.46
N VAL A 451 -9.95 -1.75 -32.32
CA VAL A 451 -9.90 -0.96 -31.07
C VAL A 451 -9.07 0.31 -31.24
N ARG A 452 -7.93 0.21 -31.95
CA ARG A 452 -7.09 1.38 -32.24
C ARG A 452 -7.83 2.41 -33.11
N ALA A 453 -8.51 1.94 -34.16
CA ALA A 453 -9.29 2.82 -35.04
C ALA A 453 -10.44 3.49 -34.27
N ASP A 454 -11.09 2.75 -33.39
CA ASP A 454 -12.19 3.23 -32.55
C ASP A 454 -11.74 4.35 -31.58
N ILE A 455 -10.60 4.16 -30.90
CA ILE A 455 -10.01 5.21 -30.04
C ILE A 455 -9.71 6.48 -30.85
N TYR A 456 -9.15 6.34 -32.06
CA TYR A 456 -8.86 7.53 -32.87
C TYR A 456 -10.09 8.19 -33.46
N ALA A 457 -11.19 7.46 -33.64
CA ALA A 457 -12.45 8.00 -34.14
C ALA A 457 -13.30 8.69 -33.06
N HIS A 458 -13.27 8.19 -31.83
CA HIS A 458 -14.21 8.58 -30.77
C HIS A 458 -13.52 9.06 -29.47
N GLY A 459 -12.29 8.63 -29.19
CA GLY A 459 -11.52 8.99 -28.01
C GLY A 459 -10.53 10.14 -28.20
N VAL A 460 -10.63 10.87 -29.33
CA VAL A 460 -9.81 12.06 -29.64
C VAL A 460 -10.73 13.24 -29.89
N HIS A 461 -10.59 14.28 -29.07
CA HIS A 461 -11.30 15.54 -29.23
C HIS A 461 -10.88 16.27 -30.53
N GLU A 462 -11.75 17.12 -31.11
CA GLU A 462 -11.43 17.93 -32.30
C GLU A 462 -10.22 18.86 -32.10
N GLY A 463 -9.92 19.24 -30.85
CA GLY A 463 -8.73 19.99 -30.45
C GLY A 463 -7.44 19.16 -30.41
N GLY A 464 -7.51 17.86 -30.71
CA GLY A 464 -6.37 16.97 -30.89
C GLY A 464 -5.86 16.26 -29.64
N TRP A 465 -6.52 16.30 -28.49
CA TRP A 465 -6.15 15.55 -27.29
C TRP A 465 -7.00 14.28 -27.12
N PHE A 466 -6.50 13.28 -26.44
CA PHE A 466 -7.27 12.12 -25.99
C PHE A 466 -8.23 12.53 -24.87
N THR A 467 -9.46 12.01 -24.90
CA THR A 467 -10.50 12.26 -23.89
C THR A 467 -10.58 11.14 -22.87
N GLN A 468 -11.10 11.40 -21.68
CA GLN A 468 -11.31 10.44 -20.60
C GLN A 468 -12.09 9.21 -21.09
N HIS A 469 -13.22 9.43 -21.72
CA HIS A 469 -14.03 8.40 -22.39
C HIS A 469 -14.60 8.95 -23.69
N PHE A 470 -15.19 8.09 -24.50
CA PHE A 470 -15.88 8.54 -25.71
C PHE A 470 -17.06 9.45 -25.31
N ASP A 471 -17.42 10.36 -26.17
CA ASP A 471 -18.52 11.32 -25.97
C ASP A 471 -18.32 12.33 -24.80
N THR A 472 -17.06 12.64 -24.43
CA THR A 472 -16.72 13.70 -23.49
C THR A 472 -15.59 14.59 -24.02
N ASP A 473 -15.53 15.84 -23.49
CA ASP A 473 -14.42 16.77 -23.73
C ASP A 473 -13.40 16.76 -22.59
N GLU A 474 -13.70 16.01 -21.51
CA GLU A 474 -12.87 15.93 -20.32
C GLU A 474 -11.65 15.03 -20.53
N VAL A 475 -10.62 15.28 -19.74
CA VAL A 475 -9.42 14.46 -19.64
C VAL A 475 -9.30 13.88 -18.24
N ASP A 476 -8.54 12.79 -18.10
CA ASP A 476 -8.11 12.29 -16.80
C ASP A 476 -6.63 11.88 -16.81
N ALA A 477 -6.09 11.60 -15.63
CA ALA A 477 -4.67 11.28 -15.49
C ALA A 477 -4.31 9.89 -16.04
N SER A 478 -5.27 8.97 -16.23
CA SER A 478 -5.01 7.64 -16.78
C SER A 478 -4.50 7.69 -18.22
N LEU A 479 -4.81 8.77 -18.94
CA LEU A 479 -4.31 8.98 -20.30
C LEU A 479 -2.77 9.07 -20.37
N LEU A 480 -2.09 9.38 -19.26
CA LEU A 480 -0.62 9.36 -19.16
C LEU A 480 -0.03 7.95 -19.27
N VAL A 481 -0.85 6.91 -19.12
CA VAL A 481 -0.42 5.51 -19.25
C VAL A 481 -0.37 5.06 -20.71
N LEU A 482 -1.07 5.71 -21.65
CA LEU A 482 -1.13 5.31 -23.05
C LEU A 482 0.25 5.08 -23.70
N PRO A 483 1.24 5.98 -23.54
CA PRO A 483 2.58 5.76 -24.05
C PRO A 483 3.34 4.63 -23.34
N GLN A 484 3.09 4.43 -22.04
CA GLN A 484 3.77 3.39 -21.24
C GLN A 484 3.47 1.98 -21.78
N VAL A 485 2.25 1.76 -22.27
CA VAL A 485 1.86 0.48 -22.89
C VAL A 485 2.15 0.42 -24.39
N GLY A 486 2.74 1.47 -24.95
CA GLY A 486 3.13 1.55 -26.37
C GLY A 486 1.98 1.82 -27.33
N PHE A 487 0.84 2.32 -26.85
CA PHE A 487 -0.29 2.69 -27.72
C PHE A 487 0.06 3.85 -28.64
N CYS A 488 0.78 4.85 -28.13
CA CYS A 488 1.34 5.98 -28.88
C CYS A 488 2.74 6.33 -28.36
N ALA A 489 3.48 7.16 -29.08
CA ALA A 489 4.74 7.70 -28.60
C ALA A 489 4.51 8.80 -27.57
N TYR A 490 5.47 9.03 -26.66
CA TYR A 490 5.41 10.11 -25.66
C TYR A 490 5.38 11.51 -26.31
N ASP A 491 5.93 11.64 -27.51
CA ASP A 491 5.97 12.86 -28.32
C ASP A 491 4.91 12.90 -29.43
N ASP A 492 3.95 11.95 -29.44
CA ASP A 492 2.79 12.02 -30.35
C ASP A 492 2.06 13.36 -30.14
N PRO A 493 1.76 14.10 -31.21
CA PRO A 493 1.10 15.41 -31.10
C PRO A 493 -0.18 15.38 -30.27
N ARG A 494 -0.95 14.27 -30.31
CA ARG A 494 -2.17 14.09 -29.51
C ARG A 494 -1.84 13.92 -28.05
N MET A 495 -0.78 13.16 -27.74
CA MET A 495 -0.33 12.98 -26.36
C MET A 495 0.18 14.30 -25.77
N LEU A 496 0.95 15.08 -26.54
CA LEU A 496 1.38 16.40 -26.11
C LEU A 496 0.21 17.35 -25.87
N ALA A 497 -0.83 17.33 -26.75
CA ALA A 497 -2.05 18.10 -26.56
C ALA A 497 -2.85 17.62 -25.31
N THR A 498 -2.86 16.29 -25.06
CA THR A 498 -3.49 15.71 -23.86
C THR A 498 -2.80 16.21 -22.59
N VAL A 499 -1.46 16.18 -22.56
CA VAL A 499 -0.67 16.70 -21.43
C VAL A 499 -0.97 18.18 -21.19
N ALA A 500 -0.97 19.01 -22.25
CA ALA A 500 -1.31 20.42 -22.11
C ALA A 500 -2.72 20.63 -21.54
N ARG A 501 -3.70 19.80 -21.96
CA ARG A 501 -5.05 19.86 -21.44
C ARG A 501 -5.14 19.40 -19.99
N ILE A 502 -4.41 18.34 -19.59
CA ILE A 502 -4.28 17.88 -18.20
C ILE A 502 -3.69 19.00 -17.33
N GLU A 503 -2.60 19.63 -17.78
CA GLU A 503 -1.96 20.75 -17.06
C GLU A 503 -2.94 21.91 -16.83
N GLU A 504 -3.75 22.24 -17.85
CA GLU A 504 -4.73 23.33 -17.78
C GLU A 504 -5.89 23.02 -16.83
N THR A 505 -6.35 21.75 -16.79
CA THR A 505 -7.65 21.44 -16.15
C THR A 505 -7.56 20.62 -14.88
N LEU A 506 -6.48 19.83 -14.69
CA LEU A 506 -6.31 18.91 -13.56
C LEU A 506 -5.13 19.25 -12.63
N MET A 507 -4.38 20.34 -12.88
CA MET A 507 -3.23 20.70 -12.06
C MET A 507 -3.41 22.00 -11.27
N PRO A 508 -4.39 22.10 -10.37
CA PRO A 508 -4.48 23.26 -9.49
C PRO A 508 -3.20 23.33 -8.62
N ASP A 509 -2.57 24.50 -8.58
CA ASP A 509 -1.33 24.74 -7.80
C ASP A 509 -0.17 23.77 -8.11
N GLY A 510 -0.19 23.16 -9.30
CA GLY A 510 0.83 22.24 -9.78
C GLY A 510 0.81 20.86 -9.12
N TRP A 511 -0.34 20.41 -8.63
CA TRP A 511 -0.62 19.07 -8.15
C TRP A 511 -1.67 18.40 -9.04
N LEU A 512 -1.48 17.16 -9.41
CA LEU A 512 -2.35 16.49 -10.39
C LEU A 512 -3.49 15.73 -9.69
N LEU A 513 -4.73 16.11 -10.05
CA LEU A 513 -5.93 15.35 -9.74
C LEU A 513 -6.07 14.13 -10.67
N ARG A 514 -6.75 13.09 -10.24
CA ARG A 514 -7.10 11.94 -11.09
C ARG A 514 -7.99 12.36 -12.25
N TYR A 515 -9.06 13.08 -11.93
CA TYR A 515 -10.08 13.63 -12.82
C TYR A 515 -10.81 14.78 -12.14
N ARG A 516 -11.72 15.44 -12.82
CA ARG A 516 -12.58 16.47 -12.22
C ARG A 516 -13.79 15.83 -11.57
N THR A 517 -13.97 16.02 -10.26
CA THR A 517 -15.12 15.55 -9.49
C THR A 517 -16.39 16.33 -9.86
N THR A 518 -16.94 16.05 -11.04
CA THR A 518 -18.16 16.72 -11.55
C THR A 518 -19.44 15.93 -11.29
N GLY A 519 -19.35 14.83 -10.50
CA GLY A 519 -20.44 13.91 -10.22
C GLY A 519 -20.63 12.81 -11.29
N VAL A 520 -19.79 12.78 -12.33
CA VAL A 520 -19.78 11.71 -13.35
C VAL A 520 -19.36 10.37 -12.75
N ASP A 521 -18.56 10.41 -11.70
CA ASP A 521 -18.11 9.23 -10.96
C ASP A 521 -19.20 8.58 -10.09
N GLY A 522 -20.38 9.21 -9.96
CA GLY A 522 -21.48 8.72 -9.13
C GLY A 522 -21.23 8.83 -7.62
N LEU A 523 -20.19 9.56 -7.21
CA LEU A 523 -19.78 9.76 -5.82
C LEU A 523 -20.02 11.19 -5.37
N THR A 524 -20.16 11.39 -4.07
CA THR A 524 -20.24 12.70 -3.43
C THR A 524 -18.90 13.09 -2.80
N GLY A 525 -18.63 14.39 -2.72
CA GLY A 525 -17.42 14.95 -2.13
C GLY A 525 -16.26 15.07 -3.13
N ASP A 526 -15.22 15.76 -2.68
CA ASP A 526 -13.98 15.99 -3.43
C ASP A 526 -12.89 15.00 -2.97
N GLU A 527 -11.78 14.98 -3.70
CA GLU A 527 -10.56 14.25 -3.39
C GLU A 527 -9.37 15.21 -3.44
N HIS A 528 -8.27 14.84 -2.82
CA HIS A 528 -7.01 15.55 -2.96
C HIS A 528 -6.22 15.07 -4.19
N PRO A 529 -5.18 15.80 -4.63
CA PRO A 529 -4.27 15.35 -5.68
C PRO A 529 -3.69 13.98 -5.39
N PHE A 530 -3.76 13.10 -6.39
CA PHE A 530 -3.30 11.72 -6.31
C PHE A 530 -1.82 11.64 -6.65
N LEU A 531 -0.98 11.15 -5.72
CA LEU A 531 0.47 11.16 -5.87
C LEU A 531 0.95 10.34 -7.06
N ALA A 532 0.37 9.16 -7.29
CA ALA A 532 0.74 8.30 -8.41
C ALA A 532 0.57 8.99 -9.77
N CYS A 533 -0.54 9.72 -9.97
CA CYS A 533 -0.79 10.46 -11.21
C CYS A 533 0.28 11.53 -11.45
N SER A 534 0.68 12.22 -10.39
CA SER A 534 1.74 13.22 -10.47
C SER A 534 3.09 12.60 -10.84
N PHE A 535 3.41 11.40 -10.35
CA PHE A 535 4.61 10.66 -10.77
C PHE A 535 4.52 10.15 -12.22
N TRP A 536 3.34 9.73 -12.71
CA TRP A 536 3.16 9.41 -14.13
C TRP A 536 3.47 10.59 -15.04
N LEU A 537 3.09 11.80 -14.60
CA LEU A 537 3.41 13.04 -15.33
C LEU A 537 4.93 13.32 -15.36
N VAL A 538 5.66 12.99 -14.29
CA VAL A 538 7.14 13.05 -14.31
C VAL A 538 7.71 12.18 -15.42
N GLY A 539 7.25 10.93 -15.54
CA GLY A 539 7.65 10.00 -16.61
C GLY A 539 7.32 10.55 -18.00
N GLN A 540 6.12 11.07 -18.17
CA GLN A 540 5.68 11.69 -19.43
C GLN A 540 6.58 12.89 -19.82
N TYR A 541 6.86 13.78 -18.87
CA TYR A 541 7.78 14.92 -19.12
C TYR A 541 9.18 14.44 -19.50
N ALA A 542 9.73 13.48 -18.75
CA ALA A 542 11.07 12.95 -19.01
C ALA A 542 11.20 12.41 -20.43
N HIS A 543 10.26 11.56 -20.85
CA HIS A 543 10.29 10.90 -22.16
C HIS A 543 9.89 11.82 -23.33
N SER A 544 9.14 12.90 -23.10
CA SER A 544 8.78 13.89 -24.12
C SER A 544 9.78 15.03 -24.27
N GLY A 545 10.95 14.94 -23.61
CA GLY A 545 12.02 15.95 -23.71
C GLY A 545 11.89 17.15 -22.76
N ARG A 546 10.88 17.16 -21.86
CA ARG A 546 10.63 18.20 -20.85
C ARG A 546 11.35 17.89 -19.53
N ARG A 547 12.64 17.53 -19.61
CA ARG A 547 13.41 17.00 -18.49
C ARG A 547 13.49 17.93 -17.28
N ASP A 548 13.68 19.24 -17.49
CA ASP A 548 13.81 20.21 -16.38
C ASP A 548 12.51 20.30 -15.57
N GLU A 549 11.37 20.17 -16.24
CA GLU A 549 10.06 20.14 -15.62
C GLU A 549 9.85 18.82 -14.87
N ALA A 550 10.28 17.70 -15.46
CA ALA A 550 10.27 16.39 -14.81
C ALA A 550 11.09 16.41 -13.50
N VAL A 551 12.32 16.93 -13.54
CA VAL A 551 13.17 17.05 -12.34
C VAL A 551 12.54 17.96 -11.28
N THR A 552 11.95 19.07 -11.70
CA THR A 552 11.28 20.03 -10.79
C THR A 552 10.08 19.38 -10.11
N LEU A 553 9.23 18.69 -10.88
CA LEU A 553 8.06 18.00 -10.33
C LEU A 553 8.49 16.84 -9.43
N MET A 554 9.47 16.02 -9.84
CA MET A 554 9.99 14.92 -9.01
C MET A 554 10.50 15.42 -7.66
N LYS A 555 11.24 16.53 -7.64
CA LYS A 555 11.71 17.16 -6.40
C LYS A 555 10.55 17.60 -5.50
N LYS A 556 9.49 18.15 -6.08
CA LYS A 556 8.28 18.56 -5.35
C LYS A 556 7.59 17.34 -4.73
N LEU A 557 7.41 16.26 -5.49
CA LEU A 557 6.74 15.06 -5.06
C LEU A 557 7.52 14.28 -4.00
N THR A 558 8.83 14.18 -4.15
CA THR A 558 9.66 13.48 -3.16
C THR A 558 9.79 14.22 -1.84
N ALA A 559 9.54 15.53 -1.82
CA ALA A 559 9.57 16.33 -0.59
C ALA A 559 8.34 16.11 0.33
N VAL A 560 7.27 15.46 -0.16
CA VAL A 560 6.09 15.15 0.67
C VAL A 560 6.14 13.77 1.32
N ALA A 561 7.14 12.94 0.97
CA ALA A 561 7.41 11.72 1.71
C ALA A 561 7.70 12.08 3.19
N ASN A 562 7.22 11.25 4.10
CA ASN A 562 7.50 11.50 5.51
C ASN A 562 8.99 11.28 5.85
N ASP A 563 9.37 11.54 7.10
CA ASP A 563 10.76 11.39 7.60
C ASP A 563 11.33 9.95 7.49
N LEU A 564 10.49 8.97 7.17
CA LEU A 564 10.84 7.57 6.96
C LEU A 564 10.76 7.13 5.49
N GLY A 565 10.48 8.07 4.57
CA GLY A 565 10.35 7.82 3.13
C GLY A 565 9.05 7.14 2.71
N LEU A 566 7.97 7.30 3.50
CA LEU A 566 6.67 6.70 3.20
C LEU A 566 5.74 7.70 2.51
N LEU A 567 4.94 7.18 1.57
CA LEU A 567 3.92 7.92 0.84
C LEU A 567 2.55 7.26 1.06
N SER A 568 1.53 8.10 1.25
CA SER A 568 0.14 7.70 1.18
C SER A 568 -0.41 7.85 -0.25
N GLU A 569 -1.71 7.72 -0.41
CA GLU A 569 -2.40 7.81 -1.68
C GLU A 569 -2.40 9.22 -2.25
N GLU A 570 -2.76 10.18 -1.42
CA GLU A 570 -3.03 11.56 -1.79
C GLU A 570 -2.29 12.55 -0.91
N TYR A 571 -2.32 13.81 -1.34
CA TYR A 571 -1.71 14.91 -0.63
C TYR A 571 -2.60 16.14 -0.66
N ASP A 572 -2.94 16.67 0.52
CA ASP A 572 -3.60 17.96 0.67
C ASP A 572 -2.57 19.11 0.61
N PRO A 573 -2.45 19.83 -0.50
CA PRO A 573 -1.48 20.92 -0.64
C PRO A 573 -1.82 22.14 0.22
N THR A 574 -3.08 22.29 0.63
CA THR A 574 -3.53 23.42 1.45
C THR A 574 -3.11 23.22 2.91
N ALA A 575 -3.33 22.03 3.44
CA ALA A 575 -2.93 21.69 4.80
C ALA A 575 -1.46 21.26 4.90
N GLY A 576 -0.81 20.91 3.78
CA GLY A 576 0.53 20.34 3.76
C GLY A 576 0.57 18.92 4.36
N ARG A 577 -0.47 18.11 4.13
CA ARG A 577 -0.73 16.83 4.78
C ARG A 577 -0.88 15.68 3.81
N GLN A 578 -0.38 14.50 4.15
CA GLN A 578 -0.71 13.26 3.44
C GLN A 578 -2.15 12.84 3.76
N ALA A 579 -2.85 12.29 2.77
CA ALA A 579 -4.23 11.82 2.85
C ALA A 579 -4.39 10.45 2.15
N GLY A 580 -5.52 9.78 2.37
CA GLY A 580 -5.77 8.45 1.81
C GLY A 580 -5.02 7.32 2.52
N ASN A 581 -5.18 6.11 2.03
CA ASN A 581 -4.59 4.91 2.64
C ASN A 581 -3.06 4.89 2.56
N THR A 582 -2.41 4.32 3.60
CA THR A 582 -0.95 4.39 3.79
C THR A 582 -0.33 3.09 4.33
N PRO A 583 0.96 2.79 3.96
CA PRO A 583 1.60 3.29 2.75
C PRO A 583 0.87 2.75 1.54
N GLN A 584 0.81 3.51 0.44
CA GLN A 584 0.11 3.07 -0.75
C GLN A 584 1.07 2.50 -1.80
N ALA A 585 0.78 1.28 -2.28
CA ALA A 585 1.60 0.59 -3.27
C ALA A 585 1.75 1.40 -4.57
N LEU A 586 0.65 1.93 -5.12
CA LEU A 586 0.65 2.63 -6.40
C LEU A 586 1.49 3.92 -6.36
N SER A 587 1.46 4.67 -5.25
CA SER A 587 2.28 5.87 -5.06
C SER A 587 3.78 5.55 -5.04
N HIS A 588 4.16 4.50 -4.31
CA HIS A 588 5.56 4.03 -4.26
C HIS A 588 6.02 3.46 -5.59
N LEU A 589 5.18 2.72 -6.28
CA LEU A 589 5.43 2.18 -7.60
C LEU A 589 5.65 3.29 -8.64
N ALA A 590 4.75 4.28 -8.65
CA ALA A 590 4.85 5.39 -9.58
C ALA A 590 6.11 6.26 -9.32
N LEU A 591 6.56 6.37 -8.06
CA LEU A 591 7.84 6.99 -7.72
C LEU A 591 9.01 6.22 -8.36
N VAL A 592 9.03 4.88 -8.25
CA VAL A 592 10.08 4.05 -8.86
C VAL A 592 10.12 4.28 -10.37
N ALA A 593 8.98 4.15 -11.05
CA ALA A 593 8.90 4.34 -12.50
C ALA A 593 9.31 5.76 -12.95
N ALA A 594 8.96 6.79 -12.17
CA ALA A 594 9.39 8.17 -12.44
C ALA A 594 10.90 8.37 -12.28
N ALA A 595 11.50 7.74 -11.28
CA ALA A 595 12.95 7.78 -11.08
C ALA A 595 13.68 7.09 -12.24
N ASP A 596 13.21 5.91 -12.66
CA ASP A 596 13.78 5.15 -13.78
C ASP A 596 13.66 5.94 -15.10
N ALA A 597 12.51 6.60 -15.34
CA ALA A 597 12.33 7.46 -16.52
C ALA A 597 13.33 8.64 -16.54
N LEU A 598 13.58 9.25 -15.38
CA LEU A 598 14.59 10.30 -15.25
C LEU A 598 16.00 9.77 -15.51
N ASP A 599 16.35 8.59 -15.02
CA ASP A 599 17.66 7.99 -15.22
C ASP A 599 17.86 7.57 -16.69
N ALA A 600 16.86 6.95 -17.31
CA ALA A 600 16.90 6.54 -18.72
C ALA A 600 17.05 7.72 -19.71
N THR A 601 16.52 8.89 -19.34
CA THR A 601 16.59 10.12 -20.17
C THR A 601 17.71 11.07 -19.76
N ALA A 602 18.61 10.65 -18.84
CA ALA A 602 19.74 11.46 -18.42
C ALA A 602 20.69 11.73 -19.59
N PRO A 603 21.23 12.97 -19.74
CA PRO A 603 22.29 13.24 -20.73
C PRO A 603 23.47 12.29 -20.48
N HIS A 604 23.90 11.57 -21.51
CA HIS A 604 25.14 10.83 -21.40
C HIS A 604 26.27 11.84 -21.20
N HIS A 605 26.88 11.86 -20.04
CA HIS A 605 28.15 12.52 -19.86
C HIS A 605 29.19 11.63 -20.55
N ASP A 606 29.55 11.94 -21.81
CA ASP A 606 30.76 11.42 -22.43
C ASP A 606 31.94 11.81 -21.52
N GLY A 607 32.46 10.81 -20.75
CA GLY A 607 33.59 10.94 -19.85
C GLY A 607 34.91 11.04 -20.62
#